data_77acc2f532f2a3056992545e9d027873
#
_entry.id   77acc2f532f2a3056992545e9d027873
#
_cell.length_a   1.000
_cell.length_b   1.000
_cell.length_c   1.000
_cell.angle_alpha   90.00
_cell.angle_beta   90.00
_cell.angle_gamma   90.00
#
_symmetry.space_group_name_H-M   'P 1'
#
loop_
_entity.id
_entity.type
_entity.pdbx_description
1 polymer ?
#
loop_
_entity_poly.entity_id
_entity_poly.type
_entity_poly.pdbx_seq_one_letter_code
_entity_poly.pdbx_strand_id
1 'polypeptide(L)'
;MKKRSDFSRLMGYAGGHRVFTYASLALSAVSALMALLPFLYIWRILRDVLAAAPDYTQAVNIPHYGWMAVLFAVLSYLIYVCALLCSHLSAFRVATKLRLAVTKHLAELPLGFTERFGSGQLRKIIQESTGAAETYLAHQLPDQAGAMATPVGLLVLLFAFDWRLGLLSLVPVFLGFAVMSAMTGKRMEEKMRQYGNALAAMSNEAVEYVRGIPVGKTFGQSVFSFKRFKATIDEYEKWVVAYTKEMRRPMLLYTAAVNGVFAFLIAGGLLFTRNGVTPEFLLNLLFYIIITPVISLTLTKIMYMSENKMVVADALSRIASVLDAEPVPAFGQPQHPQNSSVTLRDVHFSYDGKAEVIKGVSMDIKPGQTVAL
;
A
#
# COMPACT_ATOMS: atom_id res chain seq x y z
N MET A 1 -7.91 25.97 -3.84
CA MET A 1 -7.89 25.26 -2.52
C MET A 1 -6.69 24.32 -2.46
N LYS A 2 -5.88 24.33 -1.37
CA LYS A 2 -4.77 23.36 -1.20
C LYS A 2 -5.34 21.94 -1.18
N LYS A 3 -4.90 21.08 -2.09
CA LYS A 3 -5.30 19.66 -2.15
C LYS A 3 -4.95 19.02 -0.79
N ARG A 4 -5.95 18.63 0.00
CA ARG A 4 -5.72 17.93 1.28
C ARG A 4 -4.96 16.64 1.02
N SER A 5 -3.99 16.29 1.86
CA SER A 5 -3.28 15.02 1.73
C SER A 5 -4.25 13.84 1.89
N ASP A 6 -3.96 12.72 1.25
CA ASP A 6 -4.78 11.51 1.30
C ASP A 6 -5.01 11.05 2.75
N PHE A 7 -3.98 11.11 3.58
CA PHE A 7 -4.10 10.85 5.01
C PHE A 7 -5.09 11.78 5.71
N SER A 8 -5.05 13.09 5.42
CA SER A 8 -5.98 14.06 6.00
C SER A 8 -7.43 13.82 5.58
N ARG A 9 -7.66 13.34 4.35
CA ARG A 9 -8.99 12.95 3.86
C ARG A 9 -9.51 11.73 4.63
N LEU A 10 -8.70 10.69 4.80
CA LEU A 10 -9.06 9.50 5.58
C LEU A 10 -9.35 9.83 7.05
N MET A 11 -8.54 10.70 7.67
CA MET A 11 -8.75 11.13 9.05
C MET A 11 -10.06 11.93 9.25
N GLY A 12 -10.55 12.60 8.20
CA GLY A 12 -11.87 13.20 8.21
C GLY A 12 -13.00 12.17 8.45
N TYR A 13 -12.90 11.01 7.82
CA TYR A 13 -13.85 9.90 8.03
C TYR A 13 -13.66 9.18 9.36
N ALA A 14 -12.45 9.17 9.93
CA ALA A 14 -12.20 8.57 11.23
C ALA A 14 -12.97 9.27 12.37
N GLY A 15 -13.16 10.58 12.28
CA GLY A 15 -13.82 11.35 13.34
C GLY A 15 -13.10 11.19 14.68
N GLY A 16 -13.83 10.86 15.76
CA GLY A 16 -13.24 10.61 17.09
C GLY A 16 -12.27 9.42 17.14
N HIS A 17 -12.40 8.45 16.23
CA HIS A 17 -11.52 7.26 16.19
C HIS A 17 -10.11 7.56 15.65
N ARG A 18 -9.83 8.78 15.15
CA ARG A 18 -8.48 9.21 14.76
C ARG A 18 -7.44 9.05 15.87
N VAL A 19 -7.87 9.13 17.13
CA VAL A 19 -6.99 8.90 18.29
C VAL A 19 -6.37 7.51 18.25
N PHE A 20 -7.14 6.48 17.89
CA PHE A 20 -6.63 5.12 17.73
C PHE A 20 -5.59 4.99 16.60
N THR A 21 -5.78 5.73 15.48
CA THR A 21 -4.75 5.78 14.44
C THR A 21 -3.45 6.35 14.96
N TYR A 22 -3.49 7.49 15.66
CA TYR A 22 -2.26 8.10 16.21
C TYR A 22 -1.64 7.24 17.32
N ALA A 23 -2.44 6.63 18.17
CA ALA A 23 -1.97 5.67 19.18
C ALA A 23 -1.27 4.47 18.51
N SER A 24 -1.84 3.93 17.46
CA SER A 24 -1.22 2.86 16.67
C SER A 24 0.14 3.25 16.11
N LEU A 25 0.28 4.46 15.53
CA LEU A 25 1.55 4.94 15.01
C LEU A 25 2.60 5.07 16.11
N ALA A 26 2.23 5.64 17.26
CA ALA A 26 3.13 5.79 18.40
C ALA A 26 3.56 4.43 18.96
N LEU A 27 2.61 3.52 19.18
CA LEU A 27 2.90 2.17 19.66
C LEU A 27 3.76 1.37 18.68
N SER A 28 3.52 1.47 17.37
CA SER A 28 4.37 0.84 16.34
C SER A 28 5.80 1.36 16.37
N ALA A 29 5.98 2.67 16.51
CA ALA A 29 7.31 3.25 16.62
C ALA A 29 8.04 2.79 17.89
N VAL A 30 7.33 2.77 19.04
CA VAL A 30 7.88 2.27 20.33
C VAL A 30 8.24 0.79 20.20
N SER A 31 7.34 -0.03 19.66
CA SER A 31 7.59 -1.46 19.42
C SER A 31 8.85 -1.67 18.57
N ALA A 32 8.99 -0.93 17.47
CA ALA A 32 10.14 -1.03 16.57
C ALA A 32 11.47 -0.68 17.25
N LEU A 33 11.49 0.34 18.11
CA LEU A 33 12.66 0.69 18.91
C LEU A 33 12.95 -0.37 19.98
N MET A 34 11.92 -0.88 20.66
CA MET A 34 12.08 -1.95 21.65
C MET A 34 12.59 -3.25 21.05
N ALA A 35 12.23 -3.55 19.80
CA ALA A 35 12.72 -4.72 19.05
C ALA A 35 14.24 -4.70 18.82
N LEU A 36 14.91 -3.57 19.02
CA LEU A 36 16.36 -3.45 18.97
C LEU A 36 17.05 -3.82 20.30
N LEU A 37 16.35 -3.76 21.44
CA LEU A 37 16.93 -4.05 22.76
C LEU A 37 17.44 -5.49 22.92
N PRO A 38 16.83 -6.53 22.38
CA PRO A 38 17.38 -7.88 22.41
C PRO A 38 18.82 -7.95 21.86
N PHE A 39 19.14 -7.17 20.82
CA PHE A 39 20.50 -7.13 20.25
C PHE A 39 21.52 -6.56 21.22
N LEU A 40 21.14 -5.59 22.07
CA LEU A 40 22.00 -5.08 23.14
C LEU A 40 22.32 -6.17 24.20
N TYR A 41 21.32 -6.99 24.54
CA TYR A 41 21.54 -8.09 25.49
C TYR A 41 22.36 -9.23 24.86
N ILE A 42 22.19 -9.52 23.56
CA ILE A 42 23.06 -10.45 22.84
C ILE A 42 24.51 -9.94 22.84
N TRP A 43 24.72 -8.63 22.61
CA TRP A 43 26.06 -8.04 22.71
C TRP A 43 26.65 -8.22 24.12
N ARG A 44 25.86 -8.03 25.21
CA ARG A 44 26.32 -8.26 26.57
C ARG A 44 26.69 -9.72 26.84
N ILE A 45 25.91 -10.66 26.29
CA ILE A 45 26.23 -12.10 26.35
C ILE A 45 27.58 -12.37 25.68
N LEU A 46 27.76 -11.88 24.45
CA LEU A 46 29.00 -12.05 23.71
C LEU A 46 30.21 -11.44 24.44
N ARG A 47 30.02 -10.28 25.05
CA ARG A 47 31.07 -9.61 25.84
C ARG A 47 31.49 -10.48 27.03
N ASP A 48 30.53 -10.99 27.80
CA ASP A 48 30.79 -11.80 28.99
C ASP A 48 31.41 -13.14 28.60
N VAL A 49 30.99 -13.76 27.49
CA VAL A 49 31.61 -14.98 26.94
C VAL A 49 33.06 -14.75 26.52
N LEU A 50 33.32 -13.67 25.76
CA LEU A 50 34.69 -13.35 25.33
C LEU A 50 35.62 -12.99 26.51
N ALA A 51 35.08 -12.32 27.54
CA ALA A 51 35.85 -11.95 28.74
C ALA A 51 36.16 -13.17 29.62
N ALA A 52 35.29 -14.19 29.64
CA ALA A 52 35.45 -15.40 30.45
C ALA A 52 36.41 -16.44 29.80
N ALA A 53 36.78 -16.28 28.53
CA ALA A 53 37.64 -17.25 27.86
C ALA A 53 38.99 -17.40 28.55
N PRO A 54 39.55 -18.60 28.75
CA PRO A 54 39.01 -19.91 28.32
C PRO A 54 38.02 -20.58 29.30
N ASP A 55 37.81 -20.02 30.50
CA ASP A 55 36.91 -20.60 31.52
C ASP A 55 35.52 -19.95 31.46
N TYR A 56 34.67 -20.49 30.61
CA TYR A 56 33.31 -19.98 30.37
C TYR A 56 32.36 -20.14 31.58
N THR A 57 32.75 -20.88 32.62
CA THR A 57 31.95 -20.99 33.86
C THR A 57 31.86 -19.67 34.62
N GLN A 58 32.81 -18.74 34.38
CA GLN A 58 32.80 -17.41 34.97
C GLN A 58 31.80 -16.44 34.31
N ALA A 59 31.21 -16.78 33.20
CA ALA A 59 30.19 -15.97 32.53
C ALA A 59 28.78 -16.17 33.17
N VAL A 60 28.63 -15.84 34.46
CA VAL A 60 27.44 -16.10 35.28
C VAL A 60 26.20 -15.30 34.87
N ASN A 61 26.35 -14.19 34.11
CA ASN A 61 25.22 -13.33 33.74
C ASN A 61 24.50 -13.74 32.46
N ILE A 62 24.99 -14.76 31.73
CA ILE A 62 24.39 -15.20 30.46
C ILE A 62 22.89 -15.52 30.58
N PRO A 63 22.42 -16.31 31.60
CA PRO A 63 20.99 -16.59 31.74
C PRO A 63 20.17 -15.33 31.98
N HIS A 64 20.65 -14.39 32.77
CA HIS A 64 19.97 -13.12 33.00
C HIS A 64 19.81 -12.30 31.72
N TYR A 65 20.88 -12.11 30.96
CA TYR A 65 20.81 -11.36 29.68
C TYR A 65 19.99 -12.11 28.63
N GLY A 66 20.04 -13.44 28.62
CA GLY A 66 19.18 -14.24 27.74
C GLY A 66 17.70 -14.02 28.01
N TRP A 67 17.30 -14.10 29.30
CA TRP A 67 15.92 -13.82 29.69
C TRP A 67 15.49 -12.38 29.41
N MET A 68 16.37 -11.40 29.58
CA MET A 68 16.09 -10.01 29.25
C MET A 68 15.92 -9.81 27.73
N ALA A 69 16.73 -10.48 26.91
CA ALA A 69 16.56 -10.45 25.46
C ALA A 69 15.19 -11.02 25.03
N VAL A 70 14.80 -12.17 25.61
CA VAL A 70 13.47 -12.77 25.36
C VAL A 70 12.35 -11.85 25.84
N LEU A 71 12.48 -11.29 27.06
CA LEU A 71 11.48 -10.37 27.62
C LEU A 71 11.22 -9.18 26.70
N PHE A 72 12.27 -8.49 26.23
CA PHE A 72 12.12 -7.35 25.34
C PHE A 72 11.63 -7.72 23.94
N ALA A 73 11.98 -8.90 23.42
CA ALA A 73 11.44 -9.43 22.18
C ALA A 73 9.94 -9.67 22.30
N VAL A 74 9.49 -10.33 23.37
CA VAL A 74 8.07 -10.59 23.62
C VAL A 74 7.31 -9.28 23.85
N LEU A 75 7.86 -8.37 24.66
CA LEU A 75 7.23 -7.10 24.98
C LEU A 75 7.08 -6.21 23.73
N SER A 76 8.11 -6.16 22.87
CA SER A 76 8.01 -5.43 21.60
C SER A 76 6.89 -5.98 20.72
N TYR A 77 6.76 -7.31 20.64
CA TYR A 77 5.69 -7.94 19.89
C TYR A 77 4.30 -7.65 20.46
N LEU A 78 4.14 -7.72 21.78
CA LEU A 78 2.87 -7.40 22.45
C LEU A 78 2.45 -5.94 22.21
N ILE A 79 3.40 -4.99 22.27
CA ILE A 79 3.14 -3.59 21.95
C ILE A 79 2.71 -3.44 20.49
N TYR A 80 3.34 -4.17 19.57
CA TYR A 80 2.94 -4.16 18.15
C TYR A 80 1.52 -4.71 17.96
N VAL A 81 1.15 -5.79 18.65
CA VAL A 81 -0.23 -6.31 18.63
C VAL A 81 -1.22 -5.25 19.13
N CYS A 82 -0.91 -4.55 20.23
CA CYS A 82 -1.73 -3.43 20.69
C CYS A 82 -1.83 -2.30 19.64
N ALA A 83 -0.74 -2.00 18.96
CA ALA A 83 -0.75 -1.04 17.86
C ALA A 83 -1.69 -1.46 16.72
N LEU A 84 -1.66 -2.73 16.32
CA LEU A 84 -2.55 -3.28 15.31
C LEU A 84 -4.02 -3.28 15.77
N LEU A 85 -4.32 -3.62 17.00
CA LEU A 85 -5.67 -3.52 17.53
C LEU A 85 -6.21 -2.09 17.42
N CYS A 86 -5.42 -1.10 17.80
CA CYS A 86 -5.79 0.31 17.65
C CYS A 86 -6.01 0.68 16.16
N SER A 87 -5.11 0.27 15.26
CA SER A 87 -5.24 0.59 13.84
C SER A 87 -6.49 -0.02 13.22
N HIS A 88 -6.80 -1.28 13.54
CA HIS A 88 -8.00 -1.96 13.04
C HIS A 88 -9.29 -1.29 13.52
N LEU A 89 -9.37 -0.88 14.80
CA LEU A 89 -10.52 -0.15 15.31
C LEU A 89 -10.82 1.13 14.53
N SER A 90 -9.78 1.88 14.16
CA SER A 90 -9.93 3.07 13.32
C SER A 90 -10.23 2.72 11.87
N ALA A 91 -9.50 1.76 11.28
CA ALA A 91 -9.60 1.38 9.87
C ALA A 91 -11.00 0.89 9.50
N PHE A 92 -11.60 0.01 10.32
CA PHE A 92 -12.97 -0.50 10.09
C PHE A 92 -14.00 0.62 10.12
N ARG A 93 -13.85 1.59 11.03
CA ARG A 93 -14.76 2.75 11.08
C ARG A 93 -14.63 3.65 9.87
N VAL A 94 -13.39 3.89 9.40
CA VAL A 94 -13.14 4.66 8.18
C VAL A 94 -13.72 3.96 6.97
N ALA A 95 -13.45 2.66 6.80
CA ALA A 95 -13.96 1.87 5.68
C ALA A 95 -15.49 1.84 5.63
N THR A 96 -16.15 1.64 6.78
CA THR A 96 -17.61 1.65 6.88
C THR A 96 -18.19 3.00 6.49
N LYS A 97 -17.61 4.11 7.00
CA LYS A 97 -18.07 5.46 6.65
C LYS A 97 -17.82 5.82 5.20
N LEU A 98 -16.68 5.38 4.63
CA LEU A 98 -16.40 5.56 3.20
C LEU A 98 -17.40 4.83 2.33
N ARG A 99 -17.66 3.54 2.63
CA ARG A 99 -18.67 2.74 1.91
C ARG A 99 -20.05 3.40 1.97
N LEU A 100 -20.46 3.83 3.17
CA LEU A 100 -21.73 4.49 3.36
C LEU A 100 -21.81 5.83 2.60
N ALA A 101 -20.75 6.65 2.66
CA ALA A 101 -20.70 7.92 1.96
C ALA A 101 -20.77 7.73 0.44
N VAL A 102 -20.01 6.79 -0.13
CA VAL A 102 -20.04 6.47 -1.56
C VAL A 102 -21.41 5.96 -1.98
N THR A 103 -21.99 5.02 -1.23
CA THR A 103 -23.30 4.43 -1.56
C THR A 103 -24.41 5.47 -1.47
N LYS A 104 -24.41 6.31 -0.42
CA LYS A 104 -25.40 7.39 -0.28
C LYS A 104 -25.30 8.39 -1.42
N HIS A 105 -24.08 8.82 -1.74
CA HIS A 105 -23.86 9.79 -2.82
C HIS A 105 -24.25 9.22 -4.19
N LEU A 106 -23.97 7.93 -4.44
CA LEU A 106 -24.42 7.25 -5.67
C LEU A 106 -25.94 7.27 -5.84
N ALA A 107 -26.70 7.17 -4.75
CA ALA A 107 -28.16 7.26 -4.80
C ALA A 107 -28.66 8.68 -5.13
N GLU A 108 -27.83 9.69 -4.97
CA GLU A 108 -28.13 11.09 -5.27
C GLU A 108 -27.67 11.50 -6.69
N LEU A 109 -26.91 10.63 -7.40
CA LEU A 109 -26.39 10.92 -8.74
C LEU A 109 -27.40 10.58 -9.85
N PRO A 110 -27.30 11.26 -11.02
CA PRO A 110 -28.13 10.95 -12.19
C PRO A 110 -27.93 9.52 -12.69
N LEU A 111 -28.99 8.89 -13.20
CA LEU A 111 -28.92 7.54 -13.79
C LEU A 111 -27.86 7.40 -14.86
N GLY A 112 -27.67 8.40 -15.72
CA GLY A 112 -26.63 8.40 -16.75
C GLY A 112 -25.19 8.30 -16.20
N PHE A 113 -24.96 8.68 -14.93
CA PHE A 113 -23.69 8.46 -14.26
C PHE A 113 -23.45 6.97 -14.00
N THR A 114 -24.46 6.28 -13.46
CA THR A 114 -24.35 4.84 -13.14
C THR A 114 -24.23 3.99 -14.39
N GLU A 115 -24.90 4.36 -15.49
CA GLU A 115 -24.78 3.68 -16.78
C GLU A 115 -23.39 3.84 -17.39
N ARG A 116 -22.82 5.05 -17.36
CA ARG A 116 -21.48 5.34 -17.89
C ARG A 116 -20.37 4.60 -17.12
N PHE A 117 -20.48 4.51 -15.79
CA PHE A 117 -19.51 3.78 -14.97
C PHE A 117 -19.66 2.26 -15.07
N GLY A 118 -20.90 1.79 -15.18
CA GLY A 118 -21.25 0.37 -15.14
C GLY A 118 -21.16 -0.22 -13.72
N SER A 119 -22.02 -1.20 -13.45
CA SER A 119 -22.17 -1.83 -12.12
C SER A 119 -20.89 -2.49 -11.60
N GLY A 120 -20.09 -3.09 -12.49
CA GLY A 120 -18.82 -3.73 -12.13
C GLY A 120 -17.78 -2.73 -11.60
N GLN A 121 -17.65 -1.57 -12.24
CA GLN A 121 -16.72 -0.54 -11.80
C GLN A 121 -17.17 0.13 -10.50
N LEU A 122 -18.46 0.39 -10.34
CA LEU A 122 -19.02 0.92 -9.09
C LEU A 122 -18.83 -0.05 -7.94
N ARG A 123 -19.07 -1.34 -8.15
CA ARG A 123 -18.78 -2.39 -7.17
C ARG A 123 -17.30 -2.39 -6.77
N LYS A 124 -16.41 -2.28 -7.73
CA LYS A 124 -14.95 -2.20 -7.47
C LYS A 124 -14.61 -1.00 -6.59
N ILE A 125 -15.20 0.18 -6.84
CA ILE A 125 -14.97 1.38 -6.02
C ILE A 125 -15.50 1.15 -4.59
N ILE A 126 -16.72 0.64 -4.43
CA ILE A 126 -17.35 0.44 -3.11
C ILE A 126 -16.62 -0.63 -2.29
N GLN A 127 -16.15 -1.71 -2.90
CA GLN A 127 -15.55 -2.83 -2.16
C GLN A 127 -14.03 -2.77 -2.17
N GLU A 128 -13.39 -2.75 -3.34
CA GLU A 128 -11.94 -2.88 -3.45
C GLU A 128 -11.22 -1.58 -3.08
N SER A 129 -11.68 -0.42 -3.59
CA SER A 129 -11.01 0.84 -3.28
C SER A 129 -11.18 1.24 -1.81
N THR A 130 -12.35 1.01 -1.20
CA THR A 130 -12.51 1.24 0.24
C THR A 130 -11.75 0.21 1.08
N GLY A 131 -11.65 -1.05 0.61
CA GLY A 131 -10.82 -2.08 1.22
C GLY A 131 -9.32 -1.75 1.17
N ALA A 132 -8.84 -1.18 0.06
CA ALA A 132 -7.46 -0.69 -0.03
C ALA A 132 -7.16 0.42 1.00
N ALA A 133 -8.10 1.35 1.20
CA ALA A 133 -7.98 2.37 2.24
C ALA A 133 -7.98 1.77 3.66
N GLU A 134 -8.79 0.73 3.89
CA GLU A 134 -8.83 -0.03 5.15
C GLU A 134 -7.47 -0.73 5.41
N THR A 135 -6.98 -1.49 4.42
CA THR A 135 -5.68 -2.19 4.52
C THR A 135 -4.53 -1.22 4.77
N TYR A 136 -4.56 -0.05 4.14
CA TYR A 136 -3.56 0.98 4.37
C TYR A 136 -3.56 1.46 5.82
N LEU A 137 -4.71 1.78 6.38
CA LEU A 137 -4.83 2.26 7.76
C LEU A 137 -4.57 1.16 8.78
N ALA A 138 -5.02 -0.08 8.50
CA ALA A 138 -4.92 -1.19 9.44
C ALA A 138 -3.51 -1.75 9.57
N HIS A 139 -2.77 -1.85 8.47
CA HIS A 139 -1.48 -2.54 8.41
C HIS A 139 -0.34 -1.65 7.91
N GLN A 140 -0.51 -1.04 6.74
CA GLN A 140 0.59 -0.36 6.07
C GLN A 140 1.05 0.90 6.81
N LEU A 141 0.14 1.65 7.39
CA LEU A 141 0.46 2.89 8.11
C LEU A 141 1.20 2.63 9.44
N PRO A 142 0.77 1.69 10.30
CA PRO A 142 1.55 1.26 11.47
C PRO A 142 2.94 0.72 11.09
N ASP A 143 3.02 -0.12 10.04
CA ASP A 143 4.29 -0.65 9.56
C ASP A 143 5.24 0.46 9.06
N GLN A 144 4.69 1.49 8.41
CA GLN A 144 5.47 2.66 8.00
C GLN A 144 6.03 3.43 9.20
N ALA A 145 5.24 3.58 10.27
CA ALA A 145 5.72 4.25 11.48
C ALA A 145 6.89 3.48 12.12
N GLY A 146 6.77 2.16 12.23
CA GLY A 146 7.87 1.29 12.68
C GLY A 146 9.08 1.34 11.76
N ALA A 147 8.86 1.26 10.43
CA ALA A 147 9.93 1.31 9.43
C ALA A 147 10.67 2.66 9.40
N MET A 148 10.06 3.75 9.86
CA MET A 148 10.72 5.05 10.02
C MET A 148 11.42 5.20 11.38
N ALA A 149 10.90 4.57 12.43
CA ALA A 149 11.51 4.59 13.77
C ALA A 149 12.77 3.71 13.83
N THR A 150 12.75 2.54 13.18
CA THR A 150 13.88 1.58 13.21
C THR A 150 15.19 2.19 12.74
N PRO A 151 15.31 2.95 11.62
CA PRO A 151 16.56 3.58 11.20
C PRO A 151 17.14 4.52 12.25
N VAL A 152 16.28 5.26 12.96
CA VAL A 152 16.72 6.16 14.03
C VAL A 152 17.39 5.36 15.16
N GLY A 153 16.73 4.31 15.62
CA GLY A 153 17.29 3.42 16.63
C GLY A 153 18.56 2.70 16.16
N LEU A 154 18.59 2.24 14.90
CA LEU A 154 19.77 1.62 14.30
C LEU A 154 20.95 2.59 14.23
N LEU A 155 20.73 3.84 13.77
CA LEU A 155 21.80 4.84 13.72
C LEU A 155 22.38 5.10 15.11
N VAL A 156 21.53 5.25 16.14
CA VAL A 156 21.99 5.39 17.51
C VAL A 156 22.88 4.21 17.91
N LEU A 157 22.46 2.97 17.64
CA LEU A 157 23.23 1.77 17.97
C LEU A 157 24.54 1.71 17.17
N LEU A 158 24.49 1.95 15.85
CA LEU A 158 25.65 1.87 14.99
C LEU A 158 26.76 2.88 15.38
N PHE A 159 26.40 4.06 15.86
CA PHE A 159 27.39 5.06 16.29
C PHE A 159 27.79 4.94 17.78
N ALA A 160 26.95 4.31 18.61
CA ALA A 160 27.24 4.10 20.03
C ALA A 160 28.33 3.03 20.27
N PHE A 161 28.43 2.01 19.42
CA PHE A 161 29.38 0.90 19.59
C PHE A 161 30.73 1.16 18.92
N ASP A 162 30.76 1.35 17.59
CA ASP A 162 31.98 1.72 16.85
C ASP A 162 31.60 2.53 15.62
N TRP A 163 31.90 3.83 15.64
CA TRP A 163 31.58 4.74 14.57
C TRP A 163 32.16 4.35 13.20
N ARG A 164 33.34 3.67 13.19
CA ARG A 164 34.04 3.20 11.97
C ARG A 164 33.24 2.08 11.30
N LEU A 165 32.83 1.08 12.07
CA LEU A 165 31.96 0.00 11.60
C LEU A 165 30.59 0.54 11.23
N GLY A 166 30.09 1.55 11.96
CA GLY A 166 28.84 2.26 11.66
C GLY A 166 28.90 2.92 10.30
N LEU A 167 29.90 3.73 10.03
CA LEU A 167 30.10 4.36 8.72
C LEU A 167 30.26 3.31 7.60
N LEU A 168 31.03 2.26 7.85
CA LEU A 168 31.24 1.20 6.88
C LEU A 168 29.95 0.47 6.51
N SER A 169 29.09 0.19 7.48
CA SER A 169 27.78 -0.43 7.24
C SER A 169 26.83 0.48 6.49
N LEU A 170 26.97 1.81 6.58
CA LEU A 170 26.14 2.77 5.87
C LEU A 170 26.52 2.93 4.39
N VAL A 171 27.74 2.59 3.96
CA VAL A 171 28.16 2.70 2.55
C VAL A 171 27.22 1.92 1.62
N PRO A 172 27.00 0.61 1.81
CA PRO A 172 26.06 -0.15 0.96
C PRO A 172 24.60 0.32 1.14
N VAL A 173 24.24 0.85 2.30
CA VAL A 173 22.91 1.46 2.54
C VAL A 173 22.70 2.67 1.62
N PHE A 174 23.66 3.60 1.57
CA PHE A 174 23.59 4.75 0.66
C PHE A 174 23.60 4.35 -0.81
N LEU A 175 24.40 3.35 -1.18
CA LEU A 175 24.37 2.80 -2.54
C LEU A 175 22.99 2.22 -2.87
N GLY A 176 22.38 1.48 -1.95
CA GLY A 176 21.01 0.96 -2.09
C GLY A 176 19.99 2.10 -2.28
N PHE A 177 20.05 3.15 -1.47
CA PHE A 177 19.19 4.33 -1.62
C PHE A 177 19.40 5.05 -2.95
N ALA A 178 20.62 5.21 -3.42
CA ALA A 178 20.93 5.83 -4.70
C ALA A 178 20.31 5.03 -5.86
N VAL A 179 20.47 3.71 -5.86
CA VAL A 179 19.85 2.83 -6.86
C VAL A 179 18.31 2.90 -6.77
N MET A 180 17.75 2.85 -5.57
CA MET A 180 16.31 2.95 -5.34
C MET A 180 15.75 4.29 -5.86
N SER A 181 16.43 5.41 -5.60
CA SER A 181 16.03 6.72 -6.11
C SER A 181 16.02 6.76 -7.64
N ALA A 182 16.96 6.08 -8.30
CA ALA A 182 16.98 5.96 -9.76
C ALA A 182 15.84 5.09 -10.30
N MET A 183 15.30 4.18 -9.49
CA MET A 183 14.17 3.31 -9.85
C MET A 183 12.80 3.96 -9.58
N THR A 184 12.75 5.09 -8.87
CA THR A 184 11.52 5.80 -8.51
C THR A 184 11.37 7.09 -9.32
N GLY A 185 10.16 7.69 -9.30
CA GLY A 185 9.87 8.97 -9.93
C GLY A 185 8.91 8.89 -11.11
N LYS A 186 8.73 9.99 -11.83
CA LYS A 186 7.71 10.15 -12.90
C LYS A 186 7.79 9.09 -14.00
N ARG A 187 9.00 8.64 -14.34
CA ARG A 187 9.20 7.58 -15.33
C ARG A 187 8.62 6.24 -14.87
N MET A 188 8.77 5.92 -13.58
CA MET A 188 8.20 4.72 -13.00
C MET A 188 6.67 4.81 -12.89
N GLU A 189 6.13 5.95 -12.46
CA GLU A 189 4.67 6.18 -12.43
C GLU A 189 4.04 5.98 -13.81
N GLU A 190 4.65 6.51 -14.87
CA GLU A 190 4.18 6.32 -16.23
C GLU A 190 4.20 4.85 -16.64
N LYS A 191 5.26 4.12 -16.31
CA LYS A 191 5.35 2.68 -16.60
C LYS A 191 4.32 1.86 -15.83
N MET A 192 4.11 2.17 -14.56
CA MET A 192 3.07 1.51 -13.76
C MET A 192 1.68 1.81 -14.30
N ARG A 193 1.44 3.02 -14.83
CA ARG A 193 0.20 3.38 -15.50
C ARG A 193 0.00 2.55 -16.79
N GLN A 194 1.05 2.41 -17.60
CA GLN A 194 1.01 1.59 -18.83
C GLN A 194 0.73 0.12 -18.49
N TYR A 195 1.39 -0.42 -17.46
CA TYR A 195 1.11 -1.76 -16.94
C TYR A 195 -0.35 -1.92 -16.52
N GLY A 196 -0.87 -0.98 -15.74
CA GLY A 196 -2.28 -1.00 -15.31
C GLY A 196 -3.25 -0.96 -16.49
N ASN A 197 -2.96 -0.15 -17.51
CA ASN A 197 -3.78 -0.06 -18.72
C ASN A 197 -3.76 -1.37 -19.54
N ALA A 198 -2.58 -1.97 -19.73
CA ALA A 198 -2.46 -3.24 -20.46
C ALA A 198 -3.16 -4.38 -19.74
N LEU A 199 -3.01 -4.45 -18.40
CA LEU A 199 -3.71 -5.42 -17.55
C LEU A 199 -5.24 -5.24 -17.60
N ALA A 200 -5.71 -3.98 -17.57
CA ALA A 200 -7.13 -3.68 -17.66
C ALA A 200 -7.71 -4.06 -19.04
N ALA A 201 -7.00 -3.77 -20.13
CA ALA A 201 -7.38 -4.15 -21.48
C ALA A 201 -7.49 -5.68 -21.61
N MET A 202 -6.49 -6.42 -21.11
CA MET A 202 -6.51 -7.88 -21.11
C MET A 202 -7.68 -8.43 -20.27
N SER A 203 -7.92 -7.85 -19.09
CA SER A 203 -9.02 -8.27 -18.21
C SER A 203 -10.39 -8.03 -18.84
N ASN A 204 -10.58 -6.89 -19.50
CA ASN A 204 -11.83 -6.56 -20.20
C ASN A 204 -12.09 -7.54 -21.35
N GLU A 205 -11.11 -7.81 -22.19
CA GLU A 205 -11.24 -8.76 -23.30
C GLU A 205 -11.46 -10.21 -22.79
N ALA A 206 -10.88 -10.58 -21.64
CA ALA A 206 -11.15 -11.87 -21.00
C ALA A 206 -12.63 -12.01 -20.62
N VAL A 207 -13.23 -10.97 -20.04
CA VAL A 207 -14.65 -10.96 -19.67
C VAL A 207 -15.52 -11.05 -20.93
N GLU A 208 -15.23 -10.26 -21.97
CA GLU A 208 -15.95 -10.29 -23.23
C GLU A 208 -15.81 -11.65 -23.94
N TYR A 209 -14.62 -12.25 -23.90
CA TYR A 209 -14.39 -13.59 -24.43
C TYR A 209 -15.28 -14.63 -23.72
N VAL A 210 -15.31 -14.63 -22.38
CA VAL A 210 -16.12 -15.57 -21.61
C VAL A 210 -17.62 -15.38 -21.88
N ARG A 211 -18.09 -14.12 -21.95
CA ARG A 211 -19.49 -13.79 -22.30
C ARG A 211 -19.83 -14.22 -23.74
N GLY A 212 -18.89 -14.15 -24.65
CA GLY A 212 -19.07 -14.50 -26.07
C GLY A 212 -19.04 -16.02 -26.34
N ILE A 213 -18.57 -16.84 -25.40
CA ILE A 213 -18.45 -18.31 -25.59
C ILE A 213 -19.80 -18.97 -25.99
N PRO A 214 -20.96 -18.69 -25.32
CA PRO A 214 -22.22 -19.28 -25.72
C PRO A 214 -22.62 -18.91 -27.16
N VAL A 215 -22.46 -17.62 -27.51
CA VAL A 215 -22.77 -17.11 -28.85
C VAL A 215 -21.86 -17.73 -29.90
N GLY A 216 -20.54 -17.78 -29.62
CA GLY A 216 -19.55 -18.42 -30.48
C GLY A 216 -19.85 -19.90 -30.73
N LYS A 217 -20.27 -20.65 -29.69
CA LYS A 217 -20.65 -22.06 -29.83
C LYS A 217 -21.90 -22.23 -30.68
N THR A 218 -22.88 -21.32 -30.54
CA THR A 218 -24.14 -21.40 -31.30
C THR A 218 -23.94 -21.10 -32.77
N PHE A 219 -23.06 -20.16 -33.11
CA PHE A 219 -22.84 -19.69 -34.49
C PHE A 219 -21.53 -20.19 -35.10
N GLY A 220 -20.76 -21.04 -34.42
CA GLY A 220 -19.51 -21.60 -34.93
C GLY A 220 -18.35 -20.60 -35.07
N GLN A 221 -18.50 -19.40 -34.47
CA GLN A 221 -17.55 -18.28 -34.63
C GLN A 221 -16.61 -18.08 -33.40
N SER A 222 -16.01 -19.13 -32.88
CA SER A 222 -15.08 -19.02 -31.74
C SER A 222 -13.76 -18.28 -32.01
N VAL A 223 -13.38 -18.09 -33.29
CA VAL A 223 -12.02 -17.68 -33.68
C VAL A 223 -11.78 -16.17 -33.54
N PHE A 224 -12.80 -15.30 -33.71
CA PHE A 224 -12.58 -13.84 -33.67
C PHE A 224 -12.41 -13.28 -32.27
N SER A 225 -13.24 -13.70 -31.33
CA SER A 225 -13.13 -13.27 -29.93
C SER A 225 -11.84 -13.78 -29.27
N PHE A 226 -11.40 -14.99 -29.61
CA PHE A 226 -10.13 -15.53 -29.15
C PHE A 226 -8.92 -14.75 -29.69
N LYS A 227 -8.94 -14.34 -30.97
CA LYS A 227 -7.84 -13.55 -31.55
C LYS A 227 -7.65 -12.20 -30.86
N ARG A 228 -8.75 -11.51 -30.53
CA ARG A 228 -8.70 -10.24 -29.79
C ARG A 228 -8.12 -10.43 -28.41
N PHE A 229 -8.62 -11.39 -27.66
CA PHE A 229 -8.13 -11.70 -26.33
C PHE A 229 -6.65 -12.12 -26.35
N LYS A 230 -6.26 -12.98 -27.30
CA LYS A 230 -4.85 -13.36 -27.48
C LYS A 230 -3.96 -12.14 -27.80
N ALA A 231 -4.39 -11.23 -28.64
CA ALA A 231 -3.64 -10.02 -28.95
C ALA A 231 -3.37 -9.15 -27.71
N THR A 232 -4.36 -9.02 -26.81
CA THR A 232 -4.15 -8.28 -25.55
C THR A 232 -3.23 -9.01 -24.57
N ILE A 233 -3.24 -10.34 -24.56
CA ILE A 233 -2.26 -11.14 -23.80
C ILE A 233 -0.85 -10.91 -24.34
N ASP A 234 -0.67 -11.01 -25.66
CA ASP A 234 0.64 -10.84 -26.32
C ASP A 234 1.19 -9.41 -26.12
N GLU A 235 0.32 -8.40 -26.09
CA GLU A 235 0.70 -7.02 -25.80
C GLU A 235 1.10 -6.84 -24.34
N TYR A 236 0.33 -7.39 -23.42
CA TYR A 236 0.65 -7.40 -21.99
C TYR A 236 1.98 -8.11 -21.71
N GLU A 237 2.20 -9.28 -22.34
CA GLU A 237 3.47 -10.04 -22.25
C GLU A 237 4.66 -9.20 -22.71
N LYS A 238 4.57 -8.58 -23.90
CA LYS A 238 5.63 -7.70 -24.42
C LYS A 238 5.98 -6.60 -23.42
N TRP A 239 4.95 -5.98 -22.86
CA TRP A 239 5.14 -4.91 -21.90
C TRP A 239 5.82 -5.41 -20.61
N VAL A 240 5.33 -6.52 -20.03
CA VAL A 240 5.89 -7.11 -18.81
C VAL A 240 7.34 -7.55 -19.01
N VAL A 241 7.63 -8.22 -20.12
CA VAL A 241 9.00 -8.67 -20.45
C VAL A 241 9.93 -7.48 -20.64
N ALA A 242 9.51 -6.42 -21.34
CA ALA A 242 10.31 -5.22 -21.53
C ALA A 242 10.60 -4.52 -20.19
N TYR A 243 9.57 -4.36 -19.34
CA TYR A 243 9.70 -3.78 -18.01
C TYR A 243 10.64 -4.59 -17.12
N THR A 244 10.46 -5.91 -17.07
CA THR A 244 11.29 -6.83 -16.26
C THR A 244 12.76 -6.78 -16.71
N LYS A 245 13.02 -6.76 -18.02
CA LYS A 245 14.38 -6.64 -18.56
C LYS A 245 15.03 -5.31 -18.15
N GLU A 246 14.30 -4.22 -18.18
CA GLU A 246 14.79 -2.90 -17.78
C GLU A 246 15.06 -2.82 -16.29
N MET A 247 14.17 -3.37 -15.46
CA MET A 247 14.31 -3.34 -14.00
C MET A 247 15.32 -4.36 -13.46
N ARG A 248 15.69 -5.36 -14.23
CA ARG A 248 16.60 -6.43 -13.79
C ARG A 248 17.93 -5.91 -13.25
N ARG A 249 18.60 -5.02 -13.98
CA ARG A 249 19.91 -4.49 -13.55
C ARG A 249 19.81 -3.62 -12.29
N PRO A 250 18.93 -2.60 -12.22
CA PRO A 250 18.75 -1.83 -11.00
C PRO A 250 18.35 -2.69 -9.80
N MET A 251 17.46 -3.65 -9.98
CA MET A 251 17.02 -4.53 -8.90
C MET A 251 18.13 -5.44 -8.39
N LEU A 252 18.99 -5.97 -9.28
CA LEU A 252 20.18 -6.73 -8.89
C LEU A 252 21.17 -5.87 -8.12
N LEU A 253 21.43 -4.64 -8.57
CA LEU A 253 22.31 -3.70 -7.89
C LEU A 253 21.78 -3.31 -6.52
N TYR A 254 20.46 -3.03 -6.42
CA TYR A 254 19.80 -2.76 -5.14
C TYR A 254 19.93 -3.95 -4.19
N THR A 255 19.60 -5.15 -4.65
CA THR A 255 19.69 -6.37 -3.84
C THR A 255 21.12 -6.66 -3.40
N ALA A 256 22.10 -6.47 -4.29
CA ALA A 256 23.50 -6.63 -3.97
C ALA A 256 23.98 -5.58 -2.94
N ALA A 257 23.54 -4.32 -3.07
CA ALA A 257 23.87 -3.27 -2.12
C ALA A 257 23.27 -3.55 -0.74
N VAL A 258 21.98 -3.88 -0.67
CA VAL A 258 21.28 -4.13 0.60
C VAL A 258 21.87 -5.34 1.34
N ASN A 259 22.23 -6.41 0.63
CA ASN A 259 22.85 -7.60 1.22
C ASN A 259 24.39 -7.45 1.34
N GLY A 260 24.96 -6.43 0.74
CA GLY A 260 26.39 -6.17 0.76
C GLY A 260 26.93 -5.66 2.10
N VAL A 261 26.05 -5.22 3.03
CA VAL A 261 26.46 -4.72 4.35
C VAL A 261 27.38 -5.70 5.06
N PHE A 262 27.04 -6.98 5.03
CA PHE A 262 27.86 -8.06 5.61
C PHE A 262 29.24 -8.14 4.96
N ALA A 263 29.34 -8.10 3.64
CA ALA A 263 30.59 -8.17 2.91
C ALA A 263 31.50 -6.95 3.20
N PHE A 264 30.92 -5.75 3.27
CA PHE A 264 31.63 -4.53 3.65
C PHE A 264 32.17 -4.59 5.08
N LEU A 265 31.38 -5.12 6.03
CA LEU A 265 31.81 -5.30 7.42
C LEU A 265 32.98 -6.31 7.54
N ILE A 266 32.92 -7.43 6.81
CA ILE A 266 34.01 -8.42 6.79
C ILE A 266 35.27 -7.81 6.16
N ALA A 267 35.13 -7.17 4.99
CA ALA A 267 36.27 -6.55 4.31
C ALA A 267 36.94 -5.46 5.17
N GLY A 268 36.11 -4.58 5.77
CA GLY A 268 36.60 -3.55 6.68
C GLY A 268 37.17 -4.11 7.97
N GLY A 269 36.56 -5.16 8.52
CA GLY A 269 37.09 -5.89 9.66
C GLY A 269 38.50 -6.41 9.41
N LEU A 270 38.74 -7.04 8.26
CA LEU A 270 40.04 -7.52 7.85
C LEU A 270 41.07 -6.37 7.69
N LEU A 271 40.66 -5.23 7.13
CA LEU A 271 41.51 -4.05 6.99
C LEU A 271 41.88 -3.45 8.35
N PHE A 272 40.93 -3.31 9.25
CA PHE A 272 41.16 -2.70 10.57
C PHE A 272 41.96 -3.62 11.52
N THR A 273 41.92 -4.93 11.30
CA THR A 273 42.65 -5.91 12.10
C THR A 273 44.05 -6.23 11.59
N ARG A 274 44.52 -5.59 10.50
CA ARG A 274 45.81 -5.84 9.88
C ARG A 274 47.01 -5.67 10.86
N ASN A 275 46.88 -4.75 11.82
CA ASN A 275 47.91 -4.45 12.81
C ASN A 275 47.62 -5.07 14.20
N GLY A 276 46.73 -6.01 14.28
CA GLY A 276 46.29 -6.68 15.52
C GLY A 276 44.79 -6.58 15.75
N VAL A 277 44.25 -7.48 16.56
CA VAL A 277 42.83 -7.57 16.90
C VAL A 277 42.65 -7.29 18.39
N THR A 278 41.85 -6.29 18.74
CA THR A 278 41.46 -6.10 20.13
C THR A 278 40.16 -6.89 20.39
N PRO A 279 39.99 -7.47 21.60
CA PRO A 279 38.77 -8.18 21.97
C PRO A 279 37.50 -7.31 21.81
N GLU A 280 37.61 -6.02 22.12
CA GLU A 280 36.51 -5.06 21.96
C GLU A 280 36.12 -4.84 20.49
N PHE A 281 37.08 -4.71 19.60
CA PHE A 281 36.79 -4.59 18.17
C PHE A 281 36.13 -5.86 17.62
N LEU A 282 36.61 -7.03 18.03
CA LEU A 282 35.99 -8.31 17.62
C LEU A 282 34.54 -8.41 18.11
N LEU A 283 34.30 -8.04 19.36
CA LEU A 283 32.98 -8.02 19.95
C LEU A 283 32.03 -7.10 19.17
N ASN A 284 32.49 -5.88 18.86
CA ASN A 284 31.69 -4.94 18.08
C ASN A 284 31.47 -5.44 16.65
N LEU A 285 32.45 -6.00 15.99
CA LEU A 285 32.29 -6.60 14.65
C LEU A 285 31.25 -7.71 14.65
N LEU A 286 31.27 -8.61 15.64
CA LEU A 286 30.26 -9.66 15.77
C LEU A 286 28.85 -9.07 15.96
N PHE A 287 28.73 -8.04 16.80
CA PHE A 287 27.45 -7.33 16.98
C PHE A 287 26.92 -6.74 15.66
N TYR A 288 27.79 -6.08 14.87
CA TYR A 288 27.38 -5.52 13.58
C TYR A 288 26.95 -6.60 12.58
N ILE A 289 27.61 -7.75 12.58
CA ILE A 289 27.24 -8.90 11.76
C ILE A 289 25.82 -9.39 12.16
N ILE A 290 25.54 -9.50 13.45
CA ILE A 290 24.25 -9.99 13.97
C ILE A 290 23.12 -9.00 13.67
N ILE A 291 23.37 -7.68 13.70
CA ILE A 291 22.32 -6.68 13.43
C ILE A 291 22.12 -6.40 11.93
N THR A 292 23.03 -6.84 11.06
CA THR A 292 22.95 -6.63 9.60
C THR A 292 21.59 -7.03 8.98
N PRO A 293 20.96 -8.17 9.31
CA PRO A 293 19.64 -8.50 8.77
C PRO A 293 18.57 -7.47 9.07
N VAL A 294 18.63 -6.81 10.23
CA VAL A 294 17.69 -5.74 10.60
C VAL A 294 17.85 -4.52 9.68
N ILE A 295 19.10 -4.17 9.33
CA ILE A 295 19.41 -3.10 8.37
C ILE A 295 18.80 -3.42 7.01
N SER A 296 19.04 -4.62 6.48
CA SER A 296 18.56 -5.08 5.18
C SER A 296 17.03 -5.13 5.11
N LEU A 297 16.38 -5.68 6.14
CA LEU A 297 14.92 -5.74 6.24
C LEU A 297 14.30 -4.34 6.33
N THR A 298 14.92 -3.42 7.07
CA THR A 298 14.43 -2.05 7.19
C THR A 298 14.48 -1.31 5.86
N LEU A 299 15.56 -1.44 5.09
CA LEU A 299 15.68 -0.87 3.76
C LEU A 299 14.62 -1.42 2.81
N THR A 300 14.39 -2.72 2.85
CA THR A 300 13.35 -3.38 2.05
C THR A 300 11.95 -2.86 2.39
N LYS A 301 11.62 -2.70 3.68
CA LYS A 301 10.35 -2.10 4.12
C LYS A 301 10.18 -0.67 3.61
N ILE A 302 11.22 0.15 3.67
CA ILE A 302 11.19 1.53 3.17
C ILE A 302 10.95 1.56 1.65
N MET A 303 11.55 0.64 0.90
CA MET A 303 11.31 0.53 -0.54
C MET A 303 9.84 0.30 -0.87
N TYR A 304 9.17 -0.65 -0.21
CA TYR A 304 7.76 -0.95 -0.44
C TYR A 304 6.79 0.13 0.05
N MET A 305 7.22 1.05 0.94
CA MET A 305 6.36 2.16 1.38
C MET A 305 5.88 3.05 0.21
N SER A 306 6.70 3.25 -0.81
CA SER A 306 6.34 4.06 -1.99
C SER A 306 5.23 3.39 -2.81
N GLU A 307 5.33 2.08 -3.04
CA GLU A 307 4.33 1.30 -3.76
C GLU A 307 2.98 1.31 -3.03
N ASN A 308 2.99 1.06 -1.72
CA ASN A 308 1.78 1.09 -0.91
C ASN A 308 1.05 2.45 -0.94
N LYS A 309 1.82 3.56 -0.95
CA LYS A 309 1.24 4.90 -1.10
C LYS A 309 0.57 5.10 -2.46
N MET A 310 1.15 4.57 -3.53
CA MET A 310 0.56 4.67 -4.87
C MET A 310 -0.77 3.90 -4.95
N VAL A 311 -0.83 2.71 -4.37
CA VAL A 311 -2.07 1.89 -4.36
C VAL A 311 -3.20 2.62 -3.64
N VAL A 312 -2.94 3.18 -2.47
CA VAL A 312 -3.98 3.91 -1.72
C VAL A 312 -4.36 5.22 -2.39
N ALA A 313 -3.42 5.92 -3.01
CA ALA A 313 -3.69 7.16 -3.76
C ALA A 313 -4.60 6.89 -4.97
N ASP A 314 -4.37 5.81 -5.74
CA ASP A 314 -5.26 5.38 -6.82
C ASP A 314 -6.66 5.02 -6.29
N ALA A 315 -6.74 4.26 -5.21
CA ALA A 315 -8.00 3.90 -4.57
C ALA A 315 -8.80 5.14 -4.13
N LEU A 316 -8.15 6.11 -3.50
CA LEU A 316 -8.77 7.37 -3.08
C LEU A 316 -9.17 8.25 -4.25
N SER A 317 -8.40 8.24 -5.34
CA SER A 317 -8.77 8.93 -6.59
C SER A 317 -10.05 8.36 -7.21
N ARG A 318 -10.20 7.03 -7.21
CA ARG A 318 -11.43 6.35 -7.66
C ARG A 318 -12.63 6.66 -6.77
N ILE A 319 -12.45 6.67 -5.46
CA ILE A 319 -13.50 7.08 -4.51
C ILE A 319 -13.90 8.54 -4.76
N ALA A 320 -12.92 9.41 -4.97
CA ALA A 320 -13.15 10.84 -5.25
C ALA A 320 -13.91 11.05 -6.56
N SER A 321 -13.67 10.25 -7.61
CA SER A 321 -14.41 10.36 -8.88
C SER A 321 -15.92 10.13 -8.73
N VAL A 322 -16.34 9.44 -7.68
CA VAL A 322 -17.75 9.30 -7.34
C VAL A 322 -18.22 10.42 -6.42
N LEU A 323 -17.48 10.68 -5.33
CA LEU A 323 -17.90 11.66 -4.31
C LEU A 323 -17.84 13.12 -4.78
N ASP A 324 -17.01 13.43 -5.78
CA ASP A 324 -16.88 14.77 -6.35
C ASP A 324 -17.86 14.99 -7.53
N ALA A 325 -18.65 13.97 -7.94
CA ALA A 325 -19.67 14.10 -8.97
C ALA A 325 -20.88 14.91 -8.45
N GLU A 326 -21.44 15.73 -9.32
CA GLU A 326 -22.56 16.59 -8.94
C GLU A 326 -23.86 15.76 -8.79
N PRO A 327 -24.54 15.83 -7.64
CA PRO A 327 -25.81 15.17 -7.42
C PRO A 327 -26.92 15.82 -8.26
N VAL A 328 -28.02 15.09 -8.46
CA VAL A 328 -29.22 15.66 -9.06
C VAL A 328 -29.71 16.84 -8.22
N PRO A 329 -29.96 18.02 -8.81
CA PRO A 329 -30.49 19.16 -8.06
C PRO A 329 -31.76 18.78 -7.31
N ALA A 330 -31.80 19.03 -6.01
CA ALA A 330 -33.01 18.87 -5.23
C ALA A 330 -33.98 20.00 -5.62
N PHE A 331 -35.08 19.65 -6.27
CA PHE A 331 -36.13 20.61 -6.50
C PHE A 331 -36.90 20.84 -5.19
N GLY A 332 -37.02 22.08 -4.79
CA GLY A 332 -37.84 22.71 -3.78
C GLY A 332 -38.68 21.82 -2.86
N GLN A 333 -39.90 22.21 -2.55
CA GLN A 333 -40.75 21.44 -1.65
C GLN A 333 -41.32 20.20 -2.36
N PRO A 334 -41.29 19.02 -1.74
CA PRO A 334 -41.94 17.84 -2.29
C PRO A 334 -43.46 18.11 -2.49
N GLN A 335 -43.93 17.94 -3.72
CA GLN A 335 -45.33 18.03 -4.03
C GLN A 335 -45.93 16.63 -4.10
N HIS A 336 -47.07 16.43 -3.45
CA HIS A 336 -47.84 15.20 -3.59
C HIS A 336 -48.74 15.31 -4.79
N PRO A 337 -48.65 14.39 -5.79
CA PRO A 337 -49.52 14.40 -6.91
C PRO A 337 -50.99 14.14 -6.47
N GLN A 338 -51.92 14.89 -7.02
CA GLN A 338 -53.34 14.77 -6.68
C GLN A 338 -53.99 13.51 -7.31
N ASN A 339 -53.43 13.02 -8.41
CA ASN A 339 -53.86 11.80 -9.08
C ASN A 339 -52.66 11.11 -9.77
N SER A 340 -52.88 9.96 -10.41
CA SER A 340 -51.83 9.18 -11.10
C SER A 340 -51.75 9.47 -12.60
N SER A 341 -52.19 10.65 -13.07
CA SER A 341 -51.99 11.04 -14.47
C SER A 341 -50.56 11.56 -14.69
N VAL A 342 -50.02 11.28 -15.89
CA VAL A 342 -48.72 11.78 -16.31
C VAL A 342 -48.87 12.50 -17.65
N THR A 343 -48.53 13.79 -17.67
CA THR A 343 -48.56 14.60 -18.90
C THR A 343 -47.16 15.08 -19.22
N LEU A 344 -46.68 14.71 -20.40
CA LEU A 344 -45.41 15.18 -20.98
C LEU A 344 -45.74 16.18 -22.10
N ARG A 345 -45.10 17.32 -22.11
CA ARG A 345 -45.24 18.34 -23.15
C ARG A 345 -43.88 18.78 -23.65
N ASP A 346 -43.59 18.50 -24.93
CA ASP A 346 -42.38 18.89 -25.61
C ASP A 346 -41.10 18.63 -24.80
N VAL A 347 -40.98 17.38 -24.29
CA VAL A 347 -39.91 16.97 -23.40
C VAL A 347 -38.65 16.71 -24.23
N HIS A 348 -37.59 17.46 -23.90
CA HIS A 348 -36.25 17.27 -24.43
C HIS A 348 -35.32 16.78 -23.33
N PHE A 349 -34.44 15.83 -23.62
CA PHE A 349 -33.49 15.30 -22.64
C PHE A 349 -32.17 14.91 -23.27
N SER A 350 -31.09 15.26 -22.57
CA SER A 350 -29.71 14.87 -22.91
C SER A 350 -28.97 14.43 -21.64
N TYR A 351 -28.18 13.34 -21.72
CA TYR A 351 -27.34 12.87 -20.61
C TYR A 351 -26.06 13.71 -20.40
N ASP A 352 -25.55 14.32 -21.48
CA ASP A 352 -24.26 15.01 -21.50
C ASP A 352 -24.35 16.49 -21.92
N GLY A 353 -25.56 16.98 -22.17
CA GLY A 353 -25.83 18.31 -22.67
C GLY A 353 -25.41 18.55 -24.13
N LYS A 354 -24.93 17.54 -24.85
CA LYS A 354 -24.45 17.65 -26.23
C LYS A 354 -25.34 16.97 -27.26
N ALA A 355 -25.83 15.77 -26.93
CA ALA A 355 -26.69 15.02 -27.82
C ALA A 355 -28.05 14.77 -27.14
N GLU A 356 -29.13 15.27 -27.76
CA GLU A 356 -30.48 14.98 -27.29
C GLU A 356 -30.86 13.55 -27.58
N VAL A 357 -31.24 12.82 -26.53
CA VAL A 357 -31.77 11.44 -26.59
C VAL A 357 -33.29 11.45 -26.74
N ILE A 358 -33.97 12.39 -26.06
CA ILE A 358 -35.40 12.64 -26.22
C ILE A 358 -35.55 14.00 -26.89
N LYS A 359 -36.34 14.04 -27.98
CA LYS A 359 -36.48 15.21 -28.86
C LYS A 359 -37.96 15.55 -29.01
N GLY A 360 -38.50 16.39 -28.14
CA GLY A 360 -39.84 16.91 -28.28
C GLY A 360 -40.95 15.89 -28.08
N VAL A 361 -40.83 15.02 -27.05
CA VAL A 361 -41.86 14.01 -26.75
C VAL A 361 -43.03 14.63 -25.99
N SER A 362 -44.23 14.48 -26.53
CA SER A 362 -45.49 14.88 -25.89
C SER A 362 -46.42 13.69 -25.73
N MET A 363 -46.94 13.51 -24.52
CA MET A 363 -47.80 12.34 -24.19
C MET A 363 -48.73 12.68 -23.02
N ASP A 364 -49.96 12.15 -23.04
CA ASP A 364 -50.93 12.25 -21.94
C ASP A 364 -51.38 10.86 -21.52
N ILE A 365 -51.03 10.46 -20.31
CA ILE A 365 -51.36 9.15 -19.73
C ILE A 365 -52.36 9.34 -18.60
N LYS A 366 -53.55 8.74 -18.76
CA LYS A 366 -54.66 8.83 -17.79
C LYS A 366 -54.46 7.81 -16.64
N PRO A 367 -55.02 8.06 -15.44
CA PRO A 367 -55.01 7.10 -14.35
C PRO A 367 -55.51 5.72 -14.78
N GLY A 368 -54.79 4.66 -14.44
CA GLY A 368 -55.14 3.28 -14.80
C GLY A 368 -54.82 2.85 -16.24
N GLN A 369 -54.26 3.74 -17.05
CA GLN A 369 -53.81 3.41 -18.40
C GLN A 369 -52.42 2.80 -18.40
N THR A 370 -52.22 1.74 -19.18
CA THR A 370 -50.88 1.14 -19.43
C THR A 370 -50.41 1.59 -20.81
N VAL A 371 -49.21 2.15 -20.86
CA VAL A 371 -48.57 2.64 -22.09
C VAL A 371 -47.19 2.01 -22.19
N ALA A 372 -46.85 1.48 -23.37
CA ALA A 372 -45.49 1.01 -23.70
C ALA A 372 -44.75 2.15 -24.43
N LEU A 373 -43.51 2.41 -24.04
CA LEU A 373 -42.61 3.40 -24.64
C LEU A 373 -41.53 2.71 -25.44
#